data_8e6b920aba024e8d95af30b633bbf02d
#
_entry.id   8e6b920aba024e8d95af30b633bbf02d
#
_cell.length_a   1.000
_cell.length_b   1.000
_cell.length_c   1.000
_cell.angle_alpha   90.00
_cell.angle_beta   90.00
_cell.angle_gamma   90.00
#
_symmetry.space_group_name_H-M   'P 1'
#
loop_
_entity.id
_entity.type
_entity.pdbx_description
1 polymer ?
#
loop_
_entity_poly.entity_id
_entity_poly.type
_entity_poly.pdbx_seq_one_letter_code
_entity_poly.pdbx_strand_id
1 'polypeptide(L)'
;MAIPKICGIETEYAIIQPKLSEQNPIHASSVLVNAYAKQAESSTNGGVAYTVEWDFNDETPGNDARGLAPIGSLPPLVETHLVNAVLENGARFYVDHAHPEISTPECIDALQVVKYDRSGERILELAMSVANETLSPEEEIVVYKDNSDGKGNSYGCHENYLVDRLTPFGEIITHATTHFI
;
A
#
# COMPACT_ATOMS: atom_id res chain seq x y z
N MET A 1 31.12 15.78 -0.62
CA MET A 1 30.64 14.67 0.25
C MET A 1 29.49 14.01 -0.47
N ALA A 2 29.48 12.68 -0.51
CA ALA A 2 28.29 11.98 -1.03
C ALA A 2 27.12 12.22 -0.08
N ILE A 3 25.91 12.47 -0.63
CA ILE A 3 24.70 12.52 0.17
C ILE A 3 24.36 11.13 0.71
N PRO A 4 23.66 11.00 1.83
CA PRO A 4 23.12 9.73 2.28
C PRO A 4 22.27 9.10 1.17
N LYS A 5 22.44 7.80 0.96
CA LYS A 5 21.58 7.04 0.05
C LYS A 5 20.32 6.66 0.80
N ILE A 6 19.28 7.49 0.68
CA ILE A 6 17.99 7.23 1.27
C ILE A 6 17.07 6.72 0.16
N CYS A 7 16.39 5.62 0.43
CA CYS A 7 15.41 5.04 -0.47
C CYS A 7 14.23 4.46 0.29
N GLY A 8 13.14 4.21 -0.40
CA GLY A 8 11.94 3.55 0.11
C GLY A 8 11.25 2.80 -1.01
N ILE A 9 10.40 1.87 -0.65
CA ILE A 9 9.58 1.08 -1.57
C ILE A 9 8.11 1.24 -1.18
N GLU A 10 7.28 1.42 -2.19
CA GLU A 10 5.82 1.32 -2.11
C GLU A 10 5.40 0.08 -2.88
N THR A 11 4.62 -0.78 -2.28
CA THR A 11 4.15 -2.01 -2.92
C THR A 11 2.65 -2.11 -2.84
N GLU A 12 2.00 -2.16 -4.00
CA GLU A 12 0.59 -2.51 -4.13
C GLU A 12 0.42 -4.03 -4.08
N TYR A 13 -0.69 -4.46 -3.47
CA TYR A 13 -1.04 -5.87 -3.39
C TYR A 13 -2.40 -6.11 -4.02
N ALA A 14 -2.53 -7.24 -4.71
CA ALA A 14 -3.83 -7.68 -5.18
C ALA A 14 -4.71 -8.13 -4.01
N ILE A 15 -6.00 -7.81 -4.07
CA ILE A 15 -6.99 -8.23 -3.08
C ILE A 15 -8.23 -8.78 -3.76
N ILE A 16 -8.73 -9.90 -3.28
CA ILE A 16 -9.97 -10.52 -3.77
C ILE A 16 -10.77 -11.11 -2.62
N GLN A 17 -12.06 -11.27 -2.87
CA GLN A 17 -12.98 -12.05 -2.05
C GLN A 17 -13.49 -13.22 -2.93
N PRO A 18 -12.82 -14.39 -2.92
CA PRO A 18 -12.98 -15.42 -3.95
C PRO A 18 -14.40 -15.97 -4.10
N LYS A 19 -15.19 -15.87 -3.04
CA LYS A 19 -16.56 -16.43 -2.99
C LYS A 19 -17.65 -15.42 -3.36
N LEU A 20 -17.29 -14.12 -3.48
CA LEU A 20 -18.24 -13.09 -3.88
C LEU A 20 -18.31 -12.98 -5.42
N SER A 21 -19.52 -12.91 -5.94
CA SER A 21 -19.78 -12.69 -7.37
C SER A 21 -19.44 -11.25 -7.80
N GLU A 22 -19.63 -10.29 -6.91
CA GLU A 22 -19.30 -8.88 -7.12
C GLU A 22 -18.17 -8.49 -6.20
N GLN A 23 -17.09 -7.98 -6.78
CA GLN A 23 -15.89 -7.56 -6.04
C GLN A 23 -15.99 -6.07 -5.70
N ASN A 24 -15.64 -5.74 -4.47
CA ASN A 24 -15.44 -4.35 -4.05
C ASN A 24 -14.05 -4.21 -3.41
N PRO A 25 -13.00 -4.03 -4.21
CA PRO A 25 -11.63 -4.00 -3.71
C PRO A 25 -11.37 -2.81 -2.78
N ILE A 26 -12.02 -1.66 -2.98
CA ILE A 26 -11.90 -0.51 -2.08
C ILE A 26 -12.39 -0.88 -0.68
N HIS A 27 -13.57 -1.50 -0.59
CA HIS A 27 -14.12 -1.92 0.69
C HIS A 27 -13.25 -3.00 1.35
N ALA A 28 -12.86 -4.02 0.60
CA ALA A 28 -12.03 -5.11 1.11
C ALA A 28 -10.67 -4.58 1.63
N SER A 29 -10.02 -3.67 0.88
CA SER A 29 -8.79 -3.02 1.28
C SER A 29 -8.95 -2.18 2.56
N SER A 30 -10.05 -1.43 2.65
CA SER A 30 -10.36 -0.63 3.85
C SER A 30 -10.61 -1.51 5.07
N VAL A 31 -11.32 -2.63 4.92
CA VAL A 31 -11.53 -3.62 5.99
C VAL A 31 -10.19 -4.19 6.46
N LEU A 32 -9.32 -4.55 5.51
CA LEU A 32 -8.00 -5.12 5.80
C LEU A 32 -7.12 -4.15 6.61
N VAL A 33 -6.97 -2.90 6.15
CA VAL A 33 -6.15 -1.89 6.83
C VAL A 33 -6.72 -1.54 8.20
N ASN A 34 -8.04 -1.39 8.32
CA ASN A 34 -8.72 -1.14 9.60
C ASN A 34 -8.53 -2.27 10.60
N ALA A 35 -8.59 -3.53 10.15
CA ALA A 35 -8.39 -4.69 11.02
C ALA A 35 -6.99 -4.66 11.66
N TYR A 36 -5.95 -4.35 10.88
CA TYR A 36 -4.61 -4.20 11.39
C TYR A 36 -4.48 -3.02 12.36
N ALA A 37 -5.00 -1.84 12.00
CA ALA A 37 -4.92 -0.65 12.84
C ALA A 37 -5.56 -0.89 14.22
N LYS A 38 -6.76 -1.46 14.27
CA LYS A 38 -7.44 -1.82 15.52
C LYS A 38 -6.68 -2.85 16.36
N GLN A 39 -6.08 -3.85 15.71
CA GLN A 39 -5.28 -4.86 16.37
C GLN A 39 -4.01 -4.24 16.99
N ALA A 40 -3.34 -3.33 16.28
CA ALA A 40 -2.17 -2.64 16.77
C ALA A 40 -2.49 -1.74 17.98
N GLU A 41 -3.61 -1.01 17.94
CA GLU A 41 -4.10 -0.19 19.06
C GLU A 41 -4.42 -1.01 20.31
N SER A 42 -4.96 -2.22 20.14
CA SER A 42 -5.35 -3.11 21.24
C SER A 42 -4.19 -3.92 21.83
N SER A 43 -3.05 -3.93 21.15
CA SER A 43 -1.87 -4.67 21.58
C SER A 43 -1.20 -4.01 22.78
N THR A 44 -1.15 -4.73 23.91
CA THR A 44 -0.50 -4.28 25.16
C THR A 44 1.02 -4.12 25.05
N ASN A 45 1.62 -4.54 23.94
CA ASN A 45 3.06 -4.47 23.67
C ASN A 45 3.48 -3.23 22.87
N GLY A 46 2.60 -2.25 22.69
CA GLY A 46 3.00 -0.93 22.20
C GLY A 46 3.15 -0.79 20.70
N GLY A 47 2.61 -1.69 19.90
CA GLY A 47 2.47 -1.41 18.47
C GLY A 47 1.43 -0.30 18.28
N VAL A 48 1.85 0.82 17.70
CA VAL A 48 0.94 1.95 17.47
C VAL A 48 0.75 2.11 15.97
N ALA A 49 -0.51 2.12 15.55
CA ALA A 49 -0.89 2.56 14.22
C ALA A 49 -1.80 3.78 14.39
N TYR A 50 -1.45 4.86 13.74
CA TYR A 50 -2.25 6.08 13.74
C TYR A 50 -2.99 6.18 12.41
N THR A 51 -4.31 6.25 12.47
CA THR A 51 -5.10 6.61 11.29
C THR A 51 -4.94 8.09 11.01
N VAL A 52 -4.65 8.44 9.75
CA VAL A 52 -4.56 9.80 9.26
C VAL A 52 -5.58 10.04 8.14
N GLU A 53 -6.01 11.28 8.00
CA GLU A 53 -6.91 11.64 6.90
C GLU A 53 -6.15 11.76 5.57
N TRP A 54 -6.81 11.41 4.47
CA TRP A 54 -6.32 11.67 3.12
C TRP A 54 -6.45 13.15 2.76
N ASP A 55 -5.46 13.68 2.08
CA ASP A 55 -5.57 14.98 1.41
C ASP A 55 -6.11 14.80 0.00
N PHE A 56 -7.43 14.79 -0.15
CA PHE A 56 -8.09 14.58 -1.44
C PHE A 56 -7.89 15.74 -2.45
N ASN A 57 -7.18 16.81 -2.10
CA ASN A 57 -6.77 17.81 -3.07
C ASN A 57 -5.56 17.34 -3.88
N ASP A 58 -4.67 16.58 -3.24
CA ASP A 58 -3.42 16.10 -3.82
C ASP A 58 -3.41 14.57 -4.04
N GLU A 59 -4.33 13.84 -3.41
CA GLU A 59 -4.38 12.37 -3.42
C GLU A 59 -5.73 11.86 -3.94
N THR A 60 -5.72 10.82 -4.75
CA THR A 60 -6.94 10.19 -5.30
C THR A 60 -6.93 8.67 -5.07
N PRO A 61 -6.92 8.22 -3.81
CA PRO A 61 -6.71 6.80 -3.46
C PRO A 61 -7.84 5.86 -3.92
N GLY A 62 -9.01 6.41 -4.26
CA GLY A 62 -10.14 5.64 -4.80
C GLY A 62 -10.09 5.41 -6.31
N ASN A 63 -9.18 6.06 -7.03
CA ASN A 63 -9.07 5.87 -8.48
C ASN A 63 -8.30 4.59 -8.80
N ASP A 64 -8.81 3.82 -9.74
CA ASP A 64 -8.07 2.70 -10.29
C ASP A 64 -7.15 3.20 -11.41
N ALA A 65 -5.84 2.90 -11.31
CA ALA A 65 -4.83 3.23 -12.30
C ALA A 65 -5.15 2.68 -13.70
N ARG A 66 -6.01 1.66 -13.79
CA ARG A 66 -6.51 1.08 -15.03
C ARG A 66 -7.53 1.94 -15.77
N GLY A 67 -7.86 3.11 -15.23
CA GLY A 67 -8.85 4.03 -15.82
C GLY A 67 -10.29 3.53 -15.73
N LEU A 68 -10.56 2.50 -14.96
CA LEU A 68 -11.92 2.13 -14.61
C LEU A 68 -12.42 3.18 -13.62
N ALA A 69 -13.20 4.13 -14.14
CA ALA A 69 -13.95 5.01 -13.24
C ALA A 69 -14.75 4.11 -12.28
N PRO A 70 -14.76 4.40 -10.98
CA PRO A 70 -15.64 3.70 -10.04
C PRO A 70 -17.04 3.69 -10.64
N ILE A 71 -17.69 2.53 -10.70
CA ILE A 71 -19.03 2.41 -11.25
C ILE A 71 -19.98 3.29 -10.40
N GLY A 72 -20.35 4.42 -10.97
CA GLY A 72 -20.98 5.53 -10.26
C GLY A 72 -19.92 6.45 -9.65
N SER A 73 -20.12 7.76 -9.80
CA SER A 73 -19.37 8.72 -8.99
C SER A 73 -19.65 8.35 -7.54
N LEU A 74 -18.68 7.69 -6.89
CA LEU A 74 -18.78 7.41 -5.47
C LEU A 74 -18.90 8.78 -4.79
N PRO A 75 -19.99 9.05 -4.07
CA PRO A 75 -20.10 10.31 -3.36
C PRO A 75 -18.91 10.39 -2.36
N PRO A 76 -18.45 11.59 -1.99
CA PRO A 76 -17.37 11.78 -1.00
C PRO A 76 -17.51 10.95 0.27
N LEU A 77 -18.72 10.53 0.61
CA LEU A 77 -19.03 9.64 1.74
C LEU A 77 -18.41 8.23 1.61
N VAL A 78 -18.07 7.75 0.42
CA VAL A 78 -17.41 6.44 0.25
C VAL A 78 -15.91 6.57 0.43
N GLU A 79 -15.35 7.73 0.11
CA GLU A 79 -13.94 8.05 0.37
C GLU A 79 -13.62 8.09 1.86
N THR A 80 -14.62 8.36 2.71
CA THR A 80 -14.47 8.31 4.19
C THR A 80 -14.20 6.91 4.74
N HIS A 81 -14.38 5.87 3.93
CA HIS A 81 -14.05 4.49 4.31
C HIS A 81 -12.61 4.10 3.97
N LEU A 82 -11.90 4.92 3.19
CA LEU A 82 -10.50 4.69 2.89
C LEU A 82 -9.67 4.93 4.15
N VAL A 83 -8.86 3.95 4.49
CA VAL A 83 -8.00 3.99 5.67
C VAL A 83 -6.58 4.29 5.25
N ASN A 84 -5.93 5.12 6.02
CA ASN A 84 -4.55 5.50 5.85
C ASN A 84 -3.89 5.46 7.23
N ALA A 85 -3.09 4.44 7.49
CA ALA A 85 -2.48 4.19 8.78
C ALA A 85 -0.96 4.38 8.73
N VAL A 86 -0.44 5.21 9.62
CA VAL A 86 1.00 5.35 9.87
C VAL A 86 1.37 4.38 11.00
N LEU A 87 2.37 3.54 10.74
CA LEU A 87 2.80 2.49 11.64
C LEU A 87 3.94 2.96 12.56
N GLU A 88 4.15 2.24 13.67
CA GLU A 88 5.16 2.58 14.68
C GLU A 88 6.58 2.76 14.10
N ASN A 89 6.93 1.98 13.09
CA ASN A 89 8.24 2.03 12.43
C ASN A 89 8.36 3.14 11.37
N GLY A 90 7.31 3.96 11.18
CA GLY A 90 7.25 4.99 10.15
C GLY A 90 6.79 4.49 8.78
N ALA A 91 6.49 3.19 8.62
CA ALA A 91 5.84 2.67 7.43
C ALA A 91 4.40 3.18 7.33
N ARG A 92 3.83 3.14 6.15
CA ARG A 92 2.43 3.49 5.90
C ARG A 92 1.71 2.28 5.32
N PHE A 93 0.53 1.98 5.87
CA PHE A 93 -0.37 0.96 5.35
C PHE A 93 -1.71 1.61 5.02
N TYR A 94 -2.12 1.59 3.76
CA TYR A 94 -3.20 2.43 3.26
C TYR A 94 -3.89 1.81 2.05
N VAL A 95 -4.94 2.47 1.58
CA VAL A 95 -5.63 2.13 0.33
C VAL A 95 -5.22 3.12 -0.75
N ASP A 96 -4.62 2.64 -1.82
CA ASP A 96 -4.34 3.43 -3.03
C ASP A 96 -4.85 2.70 -4.27
N HIS A 97 -5.44 3.44 -5.21
CA HIS A 97 -6.03 2.87 -6.43
C HIS A 97 -6.88 1.59 -6.19
N ALA A 98 -7.62 1.57 -5.09
CA ALA A 98 -8.44 0.45 -4.63
C ALA A 98 -7.66 -0.78 -4.10
N HIS A 99 -6.34 -0.72 -4.01
CA HIS A 99 -5.49 -1.80 -3.50
C HIS A 99 -4.95 -1.50 -2.11
N PRO A 100 -4.70 -2.51 -1.27
CA PRO A 100 -3.90 -2.31 -0.08
C PRO A 100 -2.45 -2.08 -0.49
N GLU A 101 -1.86 -1.02 0.02
CA GLU A 101 -0.48 -0.63 -0.28
C GLU A 101 0.31 -0.42 0.99
N ILE A 102 1.58 -0.80 0.95
CA ILE A 102 2.53 -0.55 2.02
C ILE A 102 3.72 0.22 1.49
N SER A 103 3.96 1.41 2.07
CA SER A 103 5.20 2.16 1.91
C SER A 103 6.14 1.87 3.08
N THR A 104 7.40 1.54 2.76
CA THR A 104 8.42 1.39 3.79
C THR A 104 8.77 2.74 4.43
N PRO A 105 9.34 2.77 5.64
CA PRO A 105 10.03 3.97 6.10
C PRO A 105 11.26 4.24 5.22
N GLU A 106 11.83 5.44 5.34
CA GLU A 106 13.08 5.79 4.68
C GLU A 106 14.21 4.88 5.14
N CYS A 107 14.88 4.24 4.19
CA CYS A 107 15.96 3.29 4.42
C CYS A 107 17.29 3.89 4.02
N ILE A 108 18.33 3.63 4.80
CA ILE A 108 19.68 4.14 4.54
C ILE A 108 20.59 3.13 3.81
N ASP A 109 20.12 1.89 3.69
CA ASP A 109 20.85 0.82 2.99
C ASP A 109 19.89 -0.25 2.45
N ALA A 110 20.39 -1.07 1.54
CA ALA A 110 19.62 -2.12 0.87
C ALA A 110 19.09 -3.20 1.85
N LEU A 111 19.81 -3.46 2.93
CA LEU A 111 19.35 -4.46 3.91
C LEU A 111 18.14 -3.98 4.67
N GLN A 112 18.07 -2.68 5.00
CA GLN A 112 16.87 -2.07 5.60
C GLN A 112 15.68 -2.12 4.65
N VAL A 113 15.89 -1.82 3.35
CA VAL A 113 14.82 -1.93 2.34
C VAL A 113 14.23 -3.34 2.34
N VAL A 114 15.06 -4.36 2.19
CA VAL A 114 14.61 -5.76 2.19
C VAL A 114 13.91 -6.13 3.51
N LYS A 115 14.46 -5.69 4.65
CA LYS A 115 13.87 -5.96 5.96
C LYS A 115 12.47 -5.35 6.08
N TYR A 116 12.28 -4.11 5.65
CA TYR A 116 10.99 -3.43 5.77
C TYR A 116 9.98 -3.91 4.73
N ASP A 117 10.39 -4.24 3.50
CA ASP A 117 9.52 -4.91 2.52
C ASP A 117 8.99 -6.24 3.08
N ARG A 118 9.87 -7.07 3.65
CA ARG A 118 9.46 -8.32 4.31
C ARG A 118 8.61 -8.11 5.55
N SER A 119 8.81 -7.02 6.28
CA SER A 119 7.94 -6.65 7.40
C SER A 119 6.54 -6.28 6.90
N GLY A 120 6.44 -5.60 5.75
CA GLY A 120 5.17 -5.30 5.09
C GLY A 120 4.38 -6.57 4.76
N GLU A 121 5.01 -7.60 4.21
CA GLU A 121 4.37 -8.89 3.95
C GLU A 121 3.80 -9.52 5.24
N ARG A 122 4.54 -9.44 6.35
CA ARG A 122 4.07 -9.94 7.65
C ARG A 122 2.89 -9.14 8.22
N ILE A 123 2.90 -7.83 8.01
CA ILE A 123 1.79 -6.95 8.38
C ILE A 123 0.53 -7.36 7.62
N LEU A 124 0.64 -7.61 6.31
CA LEU A 124 -0.48 -8.08 5.49
C LEU A 124 -1.00 -9.45 5.89
N GLU A 125 -0.12 -10.41 6.17
CA GLU A 125 -0.51 -11.73 6.68
C GLU A 125 -1.32 -11.61 7.98
N LEU A 126 -0.86 -10.77 8.91
CA LEU A 126 -1.57 -10.51 10.16
C LEU A 126 -2.90 -9.78 9.92
N ALA A 127 -2.91 -8.74 9.10
CA ALA A 127 -4.10 -7.98 8.76
C ALA A 127 -5.18 -8.90 8.15
N MET A 128 -4.79 -9.77 7.23
CA MET A 128 -5.67 -10.75 6.59
C MET A 128 -6.24 -11.76 7.61
N SER A 129 -5.39 -12.27 8.51
CA SER A 129 -5.85 -13.16 9.57
C SER A 129 -6.90 -12.49 10.45
N VAL A 130 -6.60 -11.27 10.94
CA VAL A 130 -7.50 -10.53 11.85
C VAL A 130 -8.79 -10.11 11.13
N ALA A 131 -8.72 -9.68 9.88
CA ALA A 131 -9.91 -9.33 9.11
C ALA A 131 -10.83 -10.54 8.95
N ASN A 132 -10.28 -11.69 8.57
CA ASN A 132 -11.03 -12.92 8.32
C ASN A 132 -11.64 -13.54 9.59
N GLU A 133 -11.12 -13.22 10.79
CA GLU A 133 -11.75 -13.63 12.06
C GLU A 133 -13.13 -12.97 12.28
N THR A 134 -13.36 -11.80 11.67
CA THR A 134 -14.59 -11.02 11.85
C THR A 134 -15.55 -11.09 10.67
N LEU A 135 -15.08 -11.53 9.52
CA LEU A 135 -15.87 -11.67 8.29
C LEU A 135 -16.62 -13.00 8.26
N SER A 136 -17.71 -13.05 7.49
CA SER A 136 -18.36 -14.32 7.17
C SER A 136 -17.48 -15.15 6.23
N PRO A 137 -17.64 -16.49 6.18
CA PRO A 137 -16.86 -17.34 5.28
C PRO A 137 -16.99 -17.00 3.80
N GLU A 138 -18.08 -16.34 3.40
CA GLU A 138 -18.33 -15.87 2.04
C GLU A 138 -17.53 -14.60 1.72
N GLU A 139 -17.26 -13.78 2.72
CA GLU A 139 -16.56 -12.50 2.61
C GLU A 139 -15.05 -12.61 2.82
N GLU A 140 -14.54 -13.83 2.91
CA GLU A 140 -13.10 -14.11 3.09
C GLU A 140 -12.23 -13.28 2.15
N ILE A 141 -11.27 -12.55 2.72
CA ILE A 141 -10.29 -11.75 1.99
C ILE A 141 -9.03 -12.57 1.75
N VAL A 142 -8.54 -12.54 0.53
CA VAL A 142 -7.24 -13.10 0.14
C VAL A 142 -6.41 -12.01 -0.55
N VAL A 143 -5.16 -11.86 -0.09
CA VAL A 143 -4.20 -10.88 -0.61
C VAL A 143 -3.07 -11.60 -1.32
N TYR A 144 -2.63 -11.07 -2.45
CA TYR A 144 -1.53 -11.60 -3.25
C TYR A 144 -0.46 -10.53 -3.48
N LYS A 145 0.81 -10.93 -3.37
CA LYS A 145 1.92 -10.15 -3.91
C LYS A 145 2.20 -10.68 -5.31
N ASP A 146 1.79 -9.95 -6.32
CA ASP A 146 1.95 -10.32 -7.73
C ASP A 146 2.24 -9.05 -8.56
N ASN A 147 2.82 -9.21 -9.72
CA ASN A 147 3.11 -8.10 -10.63
C ASN A 147 1.96 -7.84 -11.61
N SER A 148 1.02 -8.75 -11.73
CA SER A 148 -0.04 -8.67 -12.74
C SER A 148 -1.28 -9.48 -12.35
N ASP A 149 -2.44 -8.97 -12.74
CA ASP A 149 -3.72 -9.69 -12.60
C ASP A 149 -3.92 -10.78 -13.67
N GLY A 150 -2.94 -11.00 -14.57
CA GLY A 150 -3.03 -11.93 -15.68
C GLY A 150 -4.00 -11.50 -16.79
N LYS A 151 -4.59 -10.29 -16.70
CA LYS A 151 -5.57 -9.74 -17.66
C LYS A 151 -5.06 -8.49 -18.37
N GLY A 152 -3.80 -8.13 -18.13
CA GLY A 152 -3.15 -6.98 -18.77
C GLY A 152 -2.95 -5.77 -17.86
N ASN A 153 -3.35 -5.85 -16.58
CA ASN A 153 -3.05 -4.83 -15.59
C ASN A 153 -1.87 -5.26 -14.73
N SER A 154 -1.10 -4.28 -14.25
CA SER A 154 0.02 -4.49 -13.32
C SER A 154 -0.33 -3.93 -11.95
N TYR A 155 0.23 -4.52 -10.91
CA TYR A 155 0.30 -3.94 -9.57
C TYR A 155 1.62 -3.18 -9.44
N GLY A 156 1.56 -2.00 -8.82
CA GLY A 156 2.71 -1.11 -8.70
C GLY A 156 3.72 -1.61 -7.65
N CYS A 157 4.99 -1.39 -7.98
CA CYS A 157 6.06 -1.39 -7.00
C CYS A 157 6.93 -0.17 -7.31
N HIS A 158 6.81 0.87 -6.50
CA HIS A 158 7.54 2.11 -6.69
C HIS A 158 8.80 2.11 -5.83
N GLU A 159 9.90 2.50 -6.44
CA GLU A 159 11.14 2.72 -5.71
C GLU A 159 11.46 4.21 -5.68
N ASN A 160 11.61 4.76 -4.49
CA ASN A 160 11.86 6.17 -4.23
C ASN A 160 13.31 6.37 -3.79
N TYR A 161 14.05 7.23 -4.47
CA TYR A 161 15.46 7.48 -4.20
C TYR A 161 15.73 8.96 -3.95
N LEU A 162 16.41 9.26 -2.86
CA LEU A 162 16.91 10.61 -2.62
C LEU A 162 18.14 10.87 -3.50
N VAL A 163 18.03 11.86 -4.36
CA VAL A 163 19.14 12.35 -5.20
C VAL A 163 19.48 13.80 -4.88
N ASP A 164 20.75 14.20 -5.12
CA ASP A 164 21.14 15.61 -4.99
C ASP A 164 20.31 16.47 -5.98
N ARG A 165 19.77 17.59 -5.48
CA ARG A 165 18.96 18.51 -6.28
C ARG A 165 19.72 19.10 -7.46
N LEU A 166 21.04 19.14 -7.42
CA LEU A 166 21.92 19.62 -8.49
C LEU A 166 22.24 18.55 -9.53
N THR A 167 21.82 17.29 -9.33
CA THR A 167 22.03 16.21 -10.30
C THR A 167 21.24 16.54 -11.59
N PRO A 168 21.91 16.62 -12.75
CA PRO A 168 21.23 16.88 -14.01
C PRO A 168 20.20 15.79 -14.33
N PHE A 169 18.98 16.18 -14.73
CA PHE A 169 17.91 15.23 -15.00
C PHE A 169 18.29 14.20 -16.08
N GLY A 170 19.08 14.60 -17.09
CA GLY A 170 19.58 13.69 -18.11
C GLY A 170 20.48 12.55 -17.56
N GLU A 171 21.23 12.81 -16.51
CA GLU A 171 22.00 11.75 -15.82
C GLU A 171 21.08 10.81 -15.08
N ILE A 172 20.05 11.34 -14.38
CA ILE A 172 19.06 10.49 -13.71
C ILE A 172 18.39 9.56 -14.71
N ILE A 173 17.88 10.08 -15.84
CA ILE A 173 17.28 9.25 -16.90
C ILE A 173 18.25 8.18 -17.38
N THR A 174 19.48 8.57 -17.72
CA THR A 174 20.46 7.63 -18.26
C THR A 174 20.73 6.47 -17.31
N HIS A 175 20.95 6.76 -16.04
CA HIS A 175 21.29 5.74 -15.06
C HIS A 175 20.07 4.92 -14.61
N ALA A 176 18.93 5.55 -14.34
CA ALA A 176 17.72 4.84 -13.94
C ALA A 176 17.20 3.93 -15.06
N THR A 177 17.09 4.44 -16.30
CA THR A 177 16.61 3.64 -17.43
C THR A 177 17.47 2.43 -17.69
N THR A 178 18.81 2.58 -17.67
CA THR A 178 19.71 1.43 -17.90
C THR A 178 19.75 0.46 -16.72
N HIS A 179 19.29 0.86 -15.53
CA HIS A 179 19.22 -0.03 -14.38
C HIS A 179 17.95 -0.89 -14.39
N PHE A 180 16.83 -0.33 -14.83
CA PHE A 180 15.51 -0.97 -14.77
C PHE A 180 15.06 -1.65 -16.07
N ILE A 181 15.82 -1.55 -17.17
CA ILE A 181 15.60 -2.24 -18.44
C ILE A 181 16.68 -3.29 -18.64
#